data_3b054afd2dd19998f08e0e085fbbd971
#
_entry.id   3b054afd2dd19998f08e0e085fbbd971
#
_cell.length_a   1.000
_cell.length_b   1.000
_cell.length_c   1.000
_cell.angle_alpha   90.00
_cell.angle_beta   90.00
_cell.angle_gamma   90.00
#
_symmetry.space_group_name_H-M   'P 1'
#
loop_
_entity.id
_entity.type
_entity.pdbx_description
1 polymer ?
#
loop_
_entity_poly.entity_id
_entity_poly.type
_entity_poly.pdbx_seq_one_letter_code
_entity_poly.pdbx_strand_id
1 'polypeptide(L)'
;DQSINLMDFGSIRLFRPQFVAGVIELYKALRDNNRDQAVDAYERWGFVGLDNEAIDVLNMWAEFIYAPLLENRVRPIQQMRGGQAGRDLAGKVHTELKRIGGIKPPREFVLTDRAAVGLGSVFMHLGAEVNWHELFHELIDDFSVDALAERQRAATTKIGLPDNLIAPYTG
;
A
#
# COMPACT_ATOMS: atom_id res chain seq x y z
N ASP A 1 10.64 -12.05 26.92
CA ASP A 1 11.16 -11.08 25.97
C ASP A 1 10.14 -10.99 24.85
N GLN A 2 9.84 -9.79 24.40
CA GLN A 2 8.83 -9.50 23.38
C GLN A 2 9.47 -9.26 22.00
N SER A 3 10.61 -9.90 21.72
CA SER A 3 11.32 -9.77 20.46
C SER A 3 10.70 -10.63 19.35
N ILE A 4 10.78 -10.15 18.12
CA ILE A 4 10.40 -10.88 16.92
C ILE A 4 11.67 -11.33 16.22
N ASN A 5 11.78 -12.63 15.94
CA ASN A 5 12.89 -13.17 15.16
C ASN A 5 12.48 -13.26 13.69
N LEU A 6 13.19 -12.55 12.81
CA LEU A 6 13.04 -12.68 11.37
C LEU A 6 13.88 -13.86 10.89
N MET A 7 13.27 -14.88 10.28
CA MET A 7 13.91 -16.14 9.93
C MET A 7 14.07 -16.38 8.43
N ASP A 8 13.33 -15.67 7.59
CA ASP A 8 13.38 -15.84 6.14
C ASP A 8 13.47 -14.46 5.45
N PHE A 9 14.49 -14.31 4.62
CA PHE A 9 14.77 -13.11 3.85
C PHE A 9 14.68 -13.33 2.32
N GLY A 10 14.14 -14.48 1.90
CA GLY A 10 14.08 -14.88 0.49
C GLY A 10 13.10 -14.07 -0.36
N SER A 11 12.22 -13.27 0.25
CA SER A 11 11.16 -12.53 -0.44
C SER A 11 11.17 -11.05 -0.06
N ILE A 12 12.33 -10.39 -0.16
CA ILE A 12 12.47 -8.96 0.08
C ILE A 12 12.16 -8.18 -1.20
N ARG A 13 11.40 -7.11 -1.08
CA ARG A 13 11.13 -6.15 -2.15
C ARG A 13 11.52 -4.74 -1.71
N LEU A 14 12.33 -4.08 -2.54
CA LEU A 14 12.60 -2.65 -2.42
C LEU A 14 11.57 -1.89 -3.26
N PHE A 15 10.77 -1.05 -2.64
CA PHE A 15 9.85 -0.16 -3.31
C PHE A 15 10.54 1.15 -3.64
N ARG A 16 10.29 1.68 -4.84
CA ARG A 16 10.84 2.98 -5.23
C ARG A 16 10.31 4.08 -4.31
N PRO A 17 11.13 5.08 -3.96
CA PRO A 17 10.70 6.17 -3.09
C PRO A 17 9.44 6.90 -3.61
N GLN A 18 9.29 7.07 -4.92
CA GLN A 18 8.11 7.67 -5.56
C GLN A 18 6.86 6.81 -5.39
N PHE A 19 7.00 5.48 -5.42
CA PHE A 19 5.88 4.58 -5.14
C PHE A 19 5.40 4.76 -3.69
N VAL A 20 6.34 4.82 -2.74
CA VAL A 20 6.01 5.06 -1.32
C VAL A 20 5.37 6.43 -1.13
N ALA A 21 5.86 7.46 -1.82
CA ALA A 21 5.22 8.78 -1.84
C ALA A 21 3.76 8.71 -2.31
N GLY A 22 3.49 7.97 -3.38
CA GLY A 22 2.13 7.75 -3.88
C GLY A 22 1.21 7.06 -2.86
N VAL A 23 1.73 6.12 -2.05
CA VAL A 23 0.97 5.50 -0.94
C VAL A 23 0.54 6.56 0.08
N ILE A 24 1.47 7.45 0.45
CA ILE A 24 1.21 8.53 1.42
C ILE A 24 0.26 9.58 0.83
N GLU A 25 0.42 9.92 -0.44
CA GLU A 25 -0.44 10.89 -1.12
C GLU A 25 -1.86 10.38 -1.28
N LEU A 26 -2.05 9.09 -1.58
CA LEU A 26 -3.38 8.50 -1.62
C LEU A 26 -4.05 8.54 -0.23
N TYR A 27 -3.30 8.25 0.84
CA TYR A 27 -3.80 8.42 2.20
C TYR A 27 -4.31 9.86 2.44
N LYS A 28 -3.50 10.87 2.09
CA LYS A 28 -3.88 12.28 2.23
C LYS A 28 -5.10 12.63 1.39
N ALA A 29 -5.15 12.14 0.16
CA ALA A 29 -6.28 12.35 -0.74
C ALA A 29 -7.59 11.79 -0.17
N LEU A 30 -7.56 10.59 0.39
CA LEU A 30 -8.73 9.98 1.05
C LEU A 30 -9.14 10.72 2.32
N ARG A 31 -8.17 11.10 3.15
CA ARG A 31 -8.41 11.89 4.36
C ARG A 31 -9.09 13.22 4.06
N ASP A 32 -8.64 13.90 3.01
CA ASP A 32 -9.08 15.25 2.64
C ASP A 32 -10.23 15.21 1.60
N ASN A 33 -10.70 14.01 1.24
CA ASN A 33 -11.73 13.77 0.22
C ASN A 33 -11.39 14.48 -1.11
N ASN A 34 -10.13 14.43 -1.52
CA ASN A 34 -9.61 15.07 -2.71
C ASN A 34 -9.41 14.06 -3.85
N ARG A 35 -10.41 14.00 -4.77
CA ARG A 35 -10.41 13.07 -5.90
C ARG A 35 -9.23 13.28 -6.85
N ASP A 36 -8.90 14.53 -7.16
CA ASP A 36 -7.83 14.84 -8.12
C ASP A 36 -6.47 14.37 -7.59
N GLN A 37 -6.22 14.60 -6.30
CA GLN A 37 -5.01 14.09 -5.65
C GLN A 37 -4.96 12.54 -5.61
N ALA A 38 -6.11 11.88 -5.49
CA ALA A 38 -6.15 10.42 -5.58
C ALA A 38 -5.77 9.93 -6.97
N VAL A 39 -6.22 10.60 -8.03
CA VAL A 39 -5.83 10.31 -9.42
C VAL A 39 -4.33 10.46 -9.60
N ASP A 40 -3.75 11.58 -9.16
CA ASP A 40 -2.30 11.82 -9.21
C ASP A 40 -1.52 10.70 -8.50
N ALA A 41 -2.01 10.22 -7.35
CA ALA A 41 -1.39 9.13 -6.62
C ALA A 41 -1.44 7.80 -7.40
N TYR A 42 -2.55 7.47 -8.05
CA TYR A 42 -2.68 6.29 -8.91
C TYR A 42 -1.76 6.36 -10.12
N GLU A 43 -1.66 7.51 -10.78
CA GLU A 43 -0.75 7.72 -11.91
C GLU A 43 0.72 7.56 -11.49
N ARG A 44 1.10 8.06 -10.33
CA ARG A 44 2.45 7.83 -9.75
C ARG A 44 2.74 6.37 -9.46
N TRP A 45 1.73 5.58 -9.15
CA TRP A 45 1.88 4.13 -9.03
C TRP A 45 2.07 3.44 -10.37
N GLY A 46 1.73 4.11 -11.48
CA GLY A 46 1.88 3.60 -12.84
C GLY A 46 0.57 3.10 -13.45
N PHE A 47 -0.58 3.45 -12.86
CA PHE A 47 -1.84 3.27 -13.55
C PHE A 47 -1.92 4.26 -14.72
N VAL A 48 -2.41 3.82 -15.86
CA VAL A 48 -2.59 4.64 -17.06
C VAL A 48 -3.99 4.45 -17.63
N GLY A 49 -4.51 5.52 -18.25
CA GLY A 49 -5.81 5.48 -18.92
C GLY A 49 -6.99 5.34 -17.97
N LEU A 50 -6.91 5.93 -16.77
CA LEU A 50 -7.98 5.93 -15.79
C LEU A 50 -9.14 6.80 -16.25
N ASP A 51 -10.29 6.20 -16.50
CA ASP A 51 -11.55 6.91 -16.62
C ASP A 51 -12.23 7.07 -15.26
N ASN A 52 -13.36 7.79 -15.22
CA ASN A 52 -14.06 8.04 -13.98
C ASN A 52 -14.55 6.76 -13.29
N GLU A 53 -14.96 5.76 -14.07
CA GLU A 53 -15.43 4.48 -13.53
C GLU A 53 -14.30 3.69 -12.88
N ALA A 54 -13.13 3.67 -13.50
CA ALA A 54 -11.93 3.07 -12.95
C ALA A 54 -11.48 3.73 -11.65
N ILE A 55 -11.49 5.07 -11.62
CA ILE A 55 -11.16 5.84 -10.42
C ILE A 55 -12.12 5.50 -9.28
N ASP A 56 -13.43 5.40 -9.54
CA ASP A 56 -14.42 5.05 -8.53
C ASP A 56 -14.18 3.64 -7.96
N VAL A 57 -13.83 2.68 -8.80
CA VAL A 57 -13.49 1.32 -8.36
C VAL A 57 -12.21 1.30 -7.53
N LEU A 58 -11.18 2.03 -7.94
CA LEU A 58 -9.94 2.14 -7.20
C LEU A 58 -10.14 2.84 -5.85
N ASN A 59 -10.94 3.91 -5.81
CA ASN A 59 -11.26 4.61 -4.57
C ASN A 59 -12.02 3.72 -3.59
N MET A 60 -12.99 2.94 -4.05
CA MET A 60 -13.72 1.99 -3.20
C MET A 60 -12.77 0.97 -2.54
N TRP A 61 -11.78 0.48 -3.29
CA TRP A 61 -10.75 -0.40 -2.76
C TRP A 61 -9.84 0.34 -1.77
N ALA A 62 -9.38 1.54 -2.14
CA ALA A 62 -8.49 2.34 -1.31
C ALA A 62 -9.16 2.72 0.02
N GLU A 63 -10.40 3.19 0.00
CA GLU A 63 -11.18 3.49 1.20
C GLU A 63 -11.25 2.30 2.16
N PHE A 64 -11.45 1.09 1.64
CA PHE A 64 -11.47 -0.11 2.46
C PHE A 64 -10.11 -0.41 3.12
N ILE A 65 -9.02 -0.32 2.36
CA ILE A 65 -7.67 -0.62 2.86
C ILE A 65 -7.19 0.46 3.85
N TYR A 66 -7.48 1.73 3.56
CA TYR A 66 -7.02 2.85 4.39
C TYR A 66 -7.95 3.19 5.55
N ALA A 67 -9.17 2.64 5.61
CA ALA A 67 -10.14 2.95 6.67
C ALA A 67 -9.57 2.87 8.10
N PRO A 68 -8.74 1.87 8.47
CA PRO A 68 -8.15 1.84 9.81
C PRO A 68 -7.17 2.97 10.08
N LEU A 69 -6.54 3.50 9.03
CA LEU A 69 -5.53 4.56 9.12
C LEU A 69 -6.18 5.95 9.21
N LEU A 70 -7.41 6.09 8.73
CA LEU A 70 -8.15 7.35 8.72
C LEU A 70 -8.82 7.66 10.08
N GLU A 71 -8.93 6.68 10.97
CA GLU A 71 -9.58 6.82 12.27
C GLU A 71 -8.57 6.82 13.42
N ASN A 72 -8.37 7.95 14.09
CA ASN A 72 -7.48 8.06 15.25
C ASN A 72 -8.15 7.43 16.50
N ARG A 73 -8.13 6.10 16.56
CA ARG A 73 -8.61 5.32 17.72
C ARG A 73 -8.06 3.91 17.73
N VAL A 74 -8.02 3.30 18.89
CA VAL A 74 -7.72 1.88 19.03
C VAL A 74 -8.88 1.06 18.45
N ARG A 75 -8.54 0.14 17.53
CA ARG A 75 -9.52 -0.74 16.87
C ARG A 75 -8.83 -1.95 16.25
N PRO A 76 -9.56 -3.04 15.95
CA PRO A 76 -9.04 -4.08 15.09
C PRO A 76 -8.83 -3.53 13.67
N ILE A 77 -7.88 -4.12 12.92
CA ILE A 77 -7.57 -3.67 11.55
C ILE A 77 -8.79 -3.76 10.62
N GLN A 78 -9.66 -4.74 10.85
CA GLN A 78 -10.96 -4.86 10.19
C GLN A 78 -12.05 -5.24 11.20
N GLN A 79 -13.24 -4.70 11.02
CA GLN A 79 -14.36 -4.91 11.95
C GLN A 79 -15.03 -6.29 11.80
N MET A 80 -14.88 -6.96 10.66
CA MET A 80 -15.46 -8.28 10.41
C MET A 80 -14.47 -9.42 10.69
N ARG A 81 -14.82 -10.31 11.59
CA ARG A 81 -14.08 -11.55 11.80
C ARG A 81 -14.14 -12.44 10.55
N GLY A 82 -12.97 -12.92 10.11
CA GLY A 82 -12.89 -13.95 9.07
C GLY A 82 -12.46 -13.48 7.66
N GLY A 83 -12.21 -12.20 7.44
CA GLY A 83 -11.67 -11.70 6.18
C GLY A 83 -12.60 -11.88 4.96
N GLN A 84 -13.87 -12.31 5.16
CA GLN A 84 -14.81 -12.55 4.07
C GLN A 84 -15.13 -11.25 3.31
N ALA A 85 -15.41 -10.16 4.03
CA ALA A 85 -15.72 -8.87 3.42
C ALA A 85 -14.56 -8.34 2.56
N GLY A 86 -13.31 -8.53 3.02
CA GLY A 86 -12.13 -8.17 2.23
C GLY A 86 -11.99 -8.99 0.96
N ARG A 87 -12.23 -10.31 1.03
CA ARG A 87 -12.22 -11.18 -0.16
C ARG A 87 -13.32 -10.83 -1.14
N ASP A 88 -14.52 -10.56 -0.65
CA ASP A 88 -15.67 -10.20 -1.47
C ASP A 88 -15.44 -8.85 -2.18
N LEU A 89 -14.90 -7.86 -1.45
CA LEU A 89 -14.54 -6.58 -2.03
C LEU A 89 -13.41 -6.72 -3.06
N ALA A 90 -12.33 -7.42 -2.75
CA ALA A 90 -11.24 -7.67 -3.69
C ALA A 90 -11.74 -8.39 -4.95
N GLY A 91 -12.64 -9.37 -4.79
CA GLY A 91 -13.29 -10.05 -5.91
C GLY A 91 -14.14 -9.09 -6.76
N LYS A 92 -14.90 -8.20 -6.12
CA LYS A 92 -15.71 -7.19 -6.80
C LYS A 92 -14.82 -6.22 -7.58
N VAL A 93 -13.82 -5.63 -6.93
CA VAL A 93 -12.86 -4.71 -7.56
C VAL A 93 -12.18 -5.37 -8.76
N HIS A 94 -11.70 -6.61 -8.60
CA HIS A 94 -11.08 -7.35 -9.70
C HIS A 94 -12.04 -7.59 -10.88
N THR A 95 -13.28 -7.92 -10.59
CA THR A 95 -14.31 -8.13 -11.61
C THR A 95 -14.62 -6.85 -12.37
N GLU A 96 -14.77 -5.74 -11.64
CA GLU A 96 -15.06 -4.44 -12.24
C GLU A 96 -13.88 -3.91 -13.06
N LEU A 97 -12.63 -4.01 -12.58
CA LEU A 97 -11.45 -3.63 -13.36
C LEU A 97 -11.32 -4.46 -14.65
N LYS A 98 -11.69 -5.75 -14.62
CA LYS A 98 -11.75 -6.57 -15.86
C LYS A 98 -12.86 -6.12 -16.80
N ARG A 99 -14.05 -5.78 -16.28
CA ARG A 99 -15.19 -5.32 -17.06
C ARG A 99 -14.91 -4.01 -17.78
N ILE A 100 -14.26 -3.07 -17.11
CA ILE A 100 -13.89 -1.76 -17.66
C ILE A 100 -12.86 -1.89 -18.82
N GLY A 101 -12.22 -3.04 -18.98
CA GLY A 101 -11.48 -3.34 -20.20
C GLY A 101 -10.01 -3.01 -20.16
N GLY A 102 -9.29 -3.38 -19.10
CA GLY A 102 -7.85 -3.58 -19.26
C GLY A 102 -6.93 -2.67 -18.48
N ILE A 103 -7.36 -2.11 -17.38
CA ILE A 103 -6.43 -1.49 -16.43
C ILE A 103 -5.60 -2.61 -15.81
N LYS A 104 -4.32 -2.64 -16.16
CA LYS A 104 -3.36 -3.56 -15.58
C LYS A 104 -2.79 -2.94 -14.31
N PRO A 105 -3.05 -3.53 -13.12
CA PRO A 105 -2.44 -3.04 -11.90
C PRO A 105 -0.91 -3.11 -12.01
N PRO A 106 -0.19 -2.05 -11.63
CA PRO A 106 1.26 -2.07 -11.57
C PRO A 106 1.77 -3.19 -10.66
N ARG A 107 2.93 -3.75 -10.99
CA ARG A 107 3.50 -4.89 -10.24
C ARG A 107 3.72 -4.57 -8.78
N GLU A 108 4.22 -3.38 -8.47
CA GLU A 108 4.43 -2.89 -7.11
C GLU A 108 3.12 -2.83 -6.33
N PHE A 109 2.05 -2.36 -6.95
CA PHE A 109 0.72 -2.33 -6.36
C PHE A 109 0.25 -3.73 -5.95
N VAL A 110 0.33 -4.70 -6.86
CA VAL A 110 -0.08 -6.09 -6.59
C VAL A 110 0.72 -6.70 -5.43
N LEU A 111 2.02 -6.42 -5.37
CA LEU A 111 2.87 -6.94 -4.29
C LEU A 111 2.54 -6.30 -2.94
N THR A 112 2.30 -4.99 -2.91
CA THR A 112 1.90 -4.27 -1.69
C THR A 112 0.53 -4.73 -1.20
N ASP A 113 -0.44 -4.89 -2.10
CA ASP A 113 -1.77 -5.39 -1.78
C ASP A 113 -1.71 -6.79 -1.13
N ARG A 114 -0.95 -7.69 -1.72
CA ARG A 114 -0.75 -9.04 -1.16
C ARG A 114 -0.11 -9.02 0.23
N ALA A 115 0.86 -8.13 0.45
CA ALA A 115 1.50 -7.96 1.76
C ALA A 115 0.51 -7.39 2.78
N ALA A 116 -0.28 -6.38 2.41
CA ALA A 116 -1.28 -5.77 3.27
C ALA A 116 -2.38 -6.78 3.67
N VAL A 117 -2.90 -7.54 2.70
CA VAL A 117 -3.92 -8.58 2.96
C VAL A 117 -3.35 -9.70 3.85
N GLY A 118 -2.13 -10.16 3.56
CA GLY A 118 -1.46 -11.20 4.34
C GLY A 118 -1.21 -10.77 5.79
N LEU A 119 -0.62 -9.59 5.97
CA LEU A 119 -0.32 -9.06 7.30
C LEU A 119 -1.61 -8.71 8.08
N GLY A 120 -2.60 -8.12 7.40
CA GLY A 120 -3.91 -7.86 7.98
C GLY A 120 -4.59 -9.14 8.49
N SER A 121 -4.46 -10.26 7.76
CA SER A 121 -4.94 -11.57 8.19
C SER A 121 -4.27 -12.04 9.50
N VAL A 122 -2.95 -11.82 9.63
CA VAL A 122 -2.22 -12.15 10.89
C VAL A 122 -2.75 -11.33 12.05
N PHE A 123 -2.90 -10.01 11.87
CA PHE A 123 -3.44 -9.14 12.94
C PHE A 123 -4.86 -9.53 13.36
N MET A 124 -5.72 -9.89 12.40
CA MET A 124 -7.06 -10.39 12.69
C MET A 124 -7.02 -11.72 13.49
N HIS A 125 -6.10 -12.61 13.13
CA HIS A 125 -5.94 -13.90 13.82
C HIS A 125 -5.46 -13.72 15.27
N LEU A 126 -4.57 -12.76 15.50
CA LEU A 126 -4.08 -12.39 16.82
C LEU A 126 -5.09 -11.57 17.62
N GLY A 127 -6.19 -11.12 17.02
CA GLY A 127 -7.14 -10.21 17.65
C GLY A 127 -6.51 -8.86 18.03
N ALA A 128 -5.53 -8.42 17.25
CA ALA A 128 -4.79 -7.19 17.54
C ALA A 128 -5.69 -5.95 17.44
N GLU A 129 -5.72 -5.18 18.52
CA GLU A 129 -6.40 -3.88 18.62
C GLU A 129 -5.37 -2.82 18.97
N VAL A 130 -5.07 -1.95 18.01
CA VAL A 130 -4.10 -0.87 18.15
C VAL A 130 -4.61 0.41 17.48
N ASN A 131 -3.98 1.53 17.75
CA ASN A 131 -4.23 2.75 17.00
C ASN A 131 -3.42 2.74 15.70
N TRP A 132 -4.02 2.22 14.62
CA TRP A 132 -3.38 2.11 13.31
C TRP A 132 -3.05 3.47 12.71
N HIS A 133 -3.84 4.50 13.04
CA HIS A 133 -3.59 5.88 12.62
C HIS A 133 -2.27 6.39 13.20
N GLU A 134 -2.07 6.30 14.51
CA GLU A 134 -0.82 6.72 15.16
C GLU A 134 0.38 5.96 14.64
N LEU A 135 0.30 4.62 14.55
CA LEU A 135 1.38 3.80 13.99
C LEU A 135 1.75 4.20 12.55
N PHE A 136 0.76 4.55 11.74
CA PHE A 136 1.02 4.99 10.38
C PHE A 136 1.67 6.37 10.35
N HIS A 137 1.20 7.30 11.18
CA HIS A 137 1.76 8.65 11.28
C HIS A 137 3.21 8.64 11.77
N GLU A 138 3.58 7.76 12.71
CA GLU A 138 4.98 7.58 13.12
C GLU A 138 5.91 7.24 11.95
N LEU A 139 5.39 6.59 10.90
CA LEU A 139 6.15 6.20 9.72
C LEU A 139 6.19 7.27 8.63
N ILE A 140 5.17 8.13 8.54
CA ILE A 140 4.99 9.02 7.39
C ILE A 140 5.23 10.51 7.69
N ASP A 141 5.15 10.96 8.94
CA ASP A 141 5.21 12.40 9.27
C ASP A 141 6.54 13.05 8.84
N ASP A 142 7.65 12.34 8.96
CA ASP A 142 8.98 12.78 8.53
C ASP A 142 9.40 12.20 7.18
N PHE A 143 8.46 11.69 6.37
CA PHE A 143 8.79 11.05 5.12
C PHE A 143 9.36 12.04 4.10
N SER A 144 10.51 11.67 3.52
CA SER A 144 11.13 12.35 2.39
C SER A 144 11.56 11.34 1.34
N VAL A 145 11.20 11.62 0.09
CA VAL A 145 11.62 10.82 -1.08
C VAL A 145 13.13 10.72 -1.17
N ASP A 146 13.83 11.86 -1.01
CA ASP A 146 15.27 11.93 -1.11
C ASP A 146 15.97 11.20 0.03
N ALA A 147 15.46 11.34 1.26
CA ALA A 147 16.00 10.63 2.42
C ALA A 147 15.81 9.11 2.30
N LEU A 148 14.68 8.65 1.75
CA LEU A 148 14.47 7.22 1.49
C LEU A 148 15.39 6.72 0.38
N ALA A 149 15.55 7.47 -0.72
CA ALA A 149 16.45 7.13 -1.81
C ALA A 149 17.91 6.99 -1.32
N GLU A 150 18.36 7.92 -0.48
CA GLU A 150 19.71 7.88 0.11
C GLU A 150 19.90 6.66 1.02
N ARG A 151 18.94 6.36 1.90
CA ARG A 151 19.00 5.17 2.76
C ARG A 151 19.02 3.87 1.94
N GLN A 152 18.23 3.79 0.87
CA GLN A 152 18.21 2.62 -0.01
C GLN A 152 19.56 2.45 -0.72
N ARG A 153 20.11 3.53 -1.25
CA ARG A 153 21.44 3.50 -1.91
C ARG A 153 22.53 3.08 -0.94
N ALA A 154 22.56 3.66 0.25
CA ALA A 154 23.56 3.28 1.26
C ALA A 154 23.44 1.80 1.68
N ALA A 155 22.22 1.29 1.85
CA ALA A 155 21.97 -0.09 2.20
C ALA A 155 22.40 -1.06 1.09
N THR A 156 22.04 -0.79 -0.17
CA THR A 156 22.41 -1.64 -1.32
C THR A 156 23.89 -1.64 -1.59
N THR A 157 24.55 -0.49 -1.49
CA THR A 157 26.01 -0.38 -1.61
C THR A 157 26.71 -1.21 -0.54
N LYS A 158 26.23 -1.14 0.72
CA LYS A 158 26.82 -1.88 1.85
C LYS A 158 26.81 -3.40 1.66
N ILE A 159 25.79 -3.92 0.99
CA ILE A 159 25.62 -5.37 0.74
C ILE A 159 26.03 -5.80 -0.67
N GLY A 160 26.60 -4.87 -1.47
CA GLY A 160 27.09 -5.17 -2.81
C GLY A 160 26.00 -5.47 -3.84
N LEU A 161 24.77 -4.99 -3.62
CA LEU A 161 23.72 -5.12 -4.61
C LEU A 161 23.88 -4.05 -5.70
N PRO A 162 23.70 -4.41 -6.97
CA PRO A 162 23.80 -3.45 -8.07
C PRO A 162 22.67 -2.41 -8.04
N ASP A 163 23.00 -1.17 -8.42
CA ASP A 163 22.09 -0.02 -8.38
C ASP A 163 20.82 -0.21 -9.24
N ASN A 164 20.88 -1.07 -10.26
CA ASN A 164 19.74 -1.38 -11.13
C ASN A 164 18.60 -2.13 -10.43
N LEU A 165 18.80 -2.65 -9.22
CA LEU A 165 17.70 -3.22 -8.42
C LEU A 165 16.76 -2.15 -7.85
N ILE A 166 17.23 -0.89 -7.79
CA ILE A 166 16.44 0.28 -7.38
C ILE A 166 15.97 1.07 -8.60
N ALA A 167 16.55 0.83 -9.77
CA ALA A 167 16.24 1.52 -11.00
C ALA A 167 14.82 1.22 -11.51
N PRO A 168 14.19 2.16 -12.25
CA PRO A 168 12.86 1.97 -12.78
C PRO A 168 12.84 0.74 -13.69
N TYR A 169 11.92 -0.17 -13.43
CA TYR A 169 11.58 -1.22 -14.36
C TYR A 169 10.90 -0.54 -15.56
N THR A 170 11.66 -0.25 -16.59
CA THR A 170 11.13 0.13 -17.91
C THR A 170 10.69 -1.17 -18.57
N GLY A 171 9.45 -1.53 -18.38
CA GLY A 171 8.77 -2.63 -19.05
C GLY A 171 7.53 -2.12 -19.72
#